data_7aba49893915f7dc9cd973164ab781e3
#
_entry.id   7aba49893915f7dc9cd973164ab781e3
#
_cell.length_a   1.000
_cell.length_b   1.000
_cell.length_c   1.000
_cell.angle_alpha   90.00
_cell.angle_beta   90.00
_cell.angle_gamma   90.00
#
_symmetry.space_group_name_H-M   'P 1'
#
loop_
_entity.id
_entity.type
_entity.pdbx_description
1 polymer ?
#
loop_
_entity_poly.entity_id
_entity_poly.type
_entity_poly.pdbx_seq_one_letter_code
_entity_poly.pdbx_strand_id
1 'polypeptide(L)'
;GYIYVAQVAMGANPAQTIKAIKEAEAYHGPSLIIGYAPCEMHSIKKGGMTNCQGEMKRAVDCGYWNLFRYDPSAEKPFALDSKEPADGYRDFLMNEARYARLTNEFPDRAEELFAKSEDNAKARYEHLLKLKKLYDEA
;
A
#
# COMPACT_ATOMS: atom_id res chain seq x y z
N GLY A 1 -8.62 -13.45 14.27
CA GLY A 1 -9.20 -13.51 12.91
C GLY A 1 -9.31 -14.94 12.39
N TYR A 2 -10.15 -15.10 11.38
CA TYR A 2 -10.46 -16.43 10.82
C TYR A 2 -10.12 -16.47 9.32
N ILE A 3 -9.50 -15.44 8.79
CA ILE A 3 -9.15 -15.35 7.38
C ILE A 3 -7.69 -14.97 7.20
N TYR A 4 -7.07 -15.49 6.16
CA TYR A 4 -5.80 -15.00 5.69
C TYR A 4 -5.99 -13.65 5.00
N VAL A 5 -5.14 -12.67 5.29
CA VAL A 5 -5.19 -11.34 4.65
C VAL A 5 -3.80 -10.93 4.20
N ALA A 6 -3.67 -10.48 2.97
CA ALA A 6 -2.44 -9.86 2.48
C ALA A 6 -2.71 -8.57 1.73
N GLN A 7 -1.84 -7.59 1.91
CA GLN A 7 -1.81 -6.37 1.14
C GLN A 7 -0.53 -6.35 0.30
N VAL A 8 -0.70 -6.25 -1.01
CA VAL A 8 0.38 -6.47 -1.99
C VAL A 8 0.44 -5.37 -3.05
N ALA A 9 1.60 -5.22 -3.68
CA ALA A 9 1.80 -4.44 -4.89
C ALA A 9 2.90 -5.10 -5.73
N MET A 10 2.53 -5.74 -6.83
CA MET A 10 3.44 -6.56 -7.63
C MET A 10 4.65 -5.77 -8.14
N GLY A 11 4.46 -4.53 -8.60
CA GLY A 11 5.54 -3.67 -9.07
C GLY A 11 6.51 -3.22 -7.98
N ALA A 12 6.08 -3.24 -6.71
CA ALA A 12 6.92 -2.89 -5.57
C ALA A 12 7.73 -4.10 -5.06
N ASN A 13 7.06 -5.25 -4.92
CA ASN A 13 7.68 -6.47 -4.41
C ASN A 13 7.02 -7.71 -4.99
N PRO A 14 7.48 -8.20 -6.17
CA PRO A 14 6.96 -9.41 -6.80
C PRO A 14 7.11 -10.65 -5.92
N ALA A 15 8.22 -10.78 -5.20
CA ALA A 15 8.48 -11.93 -4.34
C ALA A 15 7.47 -12.00 -3.17
N GLN A 16 7.15 -10.86 -2.56
CA GLN A 16 6.13 -10.77 -1.51
C GLN A 16 4.74 -11.13 -2.06
N THR A 17 4.40 -10.66 -3.25
CA THR A 17 3.12 -10.98 -3.91
C THR A 17 2.99 -12.49 -4.17
N ILE A 18 4.04 -13.11 -4.72
CA ILE A 18 4.06 -14.57 -4.96
C ILE A 18 3.95 -15.34 -3.64
N LYS A 19 4.66 -14.88 -2.61
CA LYS A 19 4.59 -15.50 -1.28
C LYS A 19 3.18 -15.41 -0.69
N ALA A 20 2.53 -14.24 -0.78
CA ALA A 20 1.17 -14.04 -0.30
C ALA A 20 0.15 -14.96 -1.01
N ILE A 21 0.29 -15.15 -2.34
CA ILE A 21 -0.56 -16.06 -3.10
C ILE A 21 -0.37 -17.52 -2.63
N LYS A 22 0.88 -17.97 -2.47
CA LYS A 22 1.17 -19.32 -2.01
C LYS A 22 0.65 -19.59 -0.60
N GLU A 23 0.79 -18.63 0.31
CA GLU A 23 0.27 -18.74 1.67
C GLU A 23 -1.27 -18.78 1.65
N ALA A 24 -1.91 -17.92 0.84
CA ALA A 24 -3.37 -17.90 0.68
C ALA A 24 -3.92 -19.21 0.11
N GLU A 25 -3.23 -19.85 -0.83
CA GLU A 25 -3.59 -21.17 -1.38
C GLU A 25 -3.42 -22.31 -0.36
N ALA A 26 -2.42 -22.22 0.50
CA ALA A 26 -2.16 -23.22 1.53
C ALA A 26 -3.07 -23.07 2.76
N TYR A 27 -3.65 -21.90 2.98
CA TYR A 27 -4.51 -21.62 4.13
C TYR A 27 -5.85 -22.34 4.03
N HIS A 28 -6.20 -23.13 5.05
CA HIS A 28 -7.47 -23.87 5.11
C HIS A 28 -8.63 -22.98 5.58
N GLY A 29 -8.99 -21.97 4.81
CA GLY A 29 -10.07 -21.03 5.11
C GLY A 29 -10.19 -19.96 4.05
N PRO A 30 -11.06 -18.96 4.27
CA PRO A 30 -11.18 -17.84 3.37
C PRO A 30 -9.88 -17.02 3.34
N SER A 31 -9.49 -16.56 2.16
CA SER A 31 -8.31 -15.72 1.96
C SER A 31 -8.65 -14.46 1.19
N LEU A 32 -8.10 -13.32 1.62
CA LEU A 32 -8.27 -12.02 0.98
C LEU A 32 -6.90 -11.44 0.62
N ILE A 33 -6.68 -11.19 -0.67
CA ILE A 33 -5.50 -10.47 -1.15
C ILE A 33 -5.95 -9.13 -1.73
N ILE A 34 -5.42 -8.04 -1.20
CA ILE A 34 -5.72 -6.66 -1.60
C ILE A 34 -4.52 -6.13 -2.36
N GLY A 35 -4.67 -5.91 -3.66
CA GLY A 35 -3.61 -5.39 -4.53
C GLY A 35 -3.78 -3.91 -4.86
N TYR A 36 -2.69 -3.14 -4.84
CA TYR A 36 -2.67 -1.80 -5.41
C TYR A 36 -2.32 -1.87 -6.89
N ALA A 37 -3.08 -1.13 -7.68
CA ALA A 37 -2.75 -0.81 -9.08
C ALA A 37 -3.15 0.63 -9.40
N PRO A 38 -2.38 1.36 -10.22
CA PRO A 38 -2.80 2.67 -10.73
C PRO A 38 -4.08 2.55 -11.55
N CYS A 39 -4.86 3.62 -11.59
CA CYS A 39 -6.10 3.64 -12.35
C CYS A 39 -5.86 3.88 -13.84
N GLU A 40 -6.26 2.94 -14.69
CA GLU A 40 -6.14 3.06 -16.14
C GLU A 40 -6.91 4.27 -16.70
N MET A 41 -8.13 4.49 -16.24
CA MET A 41 -9.00 5.60 -16.71
C MET A 41 -8.41 6.98 -16.41
N HIS A 42 -7.73 7.15 -15.27
CA HIS A 42 -7.13 8.42 -14.89
C HIS A 42 -5.67 8.53 -15.37
N SER A 43 -5.00 7.40 -15.56
CA SER A 43 -3.60 7.29 -15.95
C SER A 43 -2.59 7.91 -14.96
N ILE A 44 -1.33 7.77 -15.30
CA ILE A 44 -0.18 8.32 -14.58
C ILE A 44 0.44 9.41 -15.43
N LYS A 45 0.82 10.54 -14.86
CA LYS A 45 1.38 11.68 -15.63
C LYS A 45 2.70 11.33 -16.31
N LYS A 46 3.62 10.67 -15.59
CA LYS A 46 4.94 10.30 -16.13
C LYS A 46 4.89 8.87 -16.65
N GLY A 47 5.00 8.72 -17.96
CA GLY A 47 5.09 7.43 -18.63
C GLY A 47 3.77 6.70 -18.88
N GLY A 48 2.62 7.29 -18.46
CA GLY A 48 1.33 6.64 -18.63
C GLY A 48 1.29 5.25 -18.00
N MET A 49 0.38 4.40 -18.44
CA MET A 49 0.19 3.04 -17.89
C MET A 49 1.34 2.08 -18.22
N THR A 50 2.24 2.42 -19.15
CA THR A 50 3.46 1.64 -19.39
C THR A 50 4.40 1.66 -18.16
N ASN A 51 4.28 2.68 -17.30
CA ASN A 51 5.04 2.80 -16.05
C ASN A 51 4.25 2.33 -14.80
N CYS A 52 3.18 1.55 -14.95
CA CYS A 52 2.33 1.13 -13.83
C CYS A 52 3.11 0.39 -12.73
N GLN A 53 4.08 -0.45 -13.09
CA GLN A 53 4.92 -1.17 -12.11
C GLN A 53 5.81 -0.20 -11.30
N GLY A 54 6.37 0.82 -11.95
CA GLY A 54 7.13 1.87 -11.28
C GLY A 54 6.27 2.70 -10.34
N GLU A 55 5.02 2.97 -10.69
CA GLU A 55 4.09 3.71 -9.86
C GLU A 55 3.64 2.89 -8.63
N MET A 56 3.43 1.57 -8.78
CA MET A 56 3.20 0.67 -7.65
C MET A 56 4.37 0.72 -6.66
N LYS A 57 5.62 0.72 -7.18
CA LYS A 57 6.80 0.85 -6.33
C LYS A 57 6.83 2.19 -5.59
N ARG A 58 6.57 3.30 -6.27
CA ARG A 58 6.52 4.63 -5.66
C ARG A 58 5.46 4.72 -4.58
N ALA A 59 4.27 4.13 -4.79
CA ALA A 59 3.21 4.08 -3.79
C ALA A 59 3.66 3.40 -2.50
N VAL A 60 4.44 2.34 -2.60
CA VAL A 60 4.97 1.62 -1.44
C VAL A 60 6.13 2.40 -0.80
N ASP A 61 7.07 2.90 -1.60
CA ASP A 61 8.26 3.60 -1.10
C ASP A 61 7.87 4.86 -0.29
N CYS A 62 6.83 5.60 -0.70
CA CYS A 62 6.37 6.80 0.01
C CYS A 62 5.33 6.55 1.11
N GLY A 63 4.94 5.31 1.36
CA GLY A 63 3.97 4.95 2.41
C GLY A 63 2.50 5.17 2.06
N TYR A 64 2.19 5.51 0.80
CA TYR A 64 0.80 5.54 0.33
C TYR A 64 0.15 4.16 0.42
N TRP A 65 0.91 3.10 0.12
CA TRP A 65 0.50 1.72 0.20
C TRP A 65 1.49 0.90 1.02
N ASN A 66 1.01 0.11 1.98
CA ASN A 66 1.87 -0.71 2.83
C ASN A 66 1.69 -2.19 2.48
N LEU A 67 2.78 -2.94 2.47
CA LEU A 67 2.76 -4.38 2.25
C LEU A 67 2.76 -5.11 3.59
N PHE A 68 1.82 -6.04 3.78
CA PHE A 68 1.76 -6.90 4.95
C PHE A 68 1.06 -8.21 4.63
N ARG A 69 1.22 -9.20 5.49
CA ARG A 69 0.52 -10.48 5.47
C ARG A 69 0.06 -10.82 6.88
N TYR A 70 -1.12 -11.39 6.97
CA TYR A 70 -1.68 -11.89 8.21
C TYR A 70 -2.18 -13.33 8.00
N ASP A 71 -1.54 -14.29 8.66
CA ASP A 71 -1.91 -15.69 8.66
C ASP A 71 -2.29 -16.11 10.08
N PRO A 72 -3.59 -16.30 10.38
CA PRO A 72 -4.03 -16.63 11.74
C PRO A 72 -3.59 -18.03 12.20
N SER A 73 -3.08 -18.88 11.30
CA SER A 73 -2.57 -20.22 11.64
C SER A 73 -1.08 -20.24 11.97
N ALA A 74 -0.36 -19.15 11.68
CA ALA A 74 1.07 -19.05 11.93
C ALA A 74 1.38 -18.71 13.40
N GLU A 75 2.52 -19.17 13.90
CA GLU A 75 3.04 -18.82 15.24
C GLU A 75 3.19 -17.29 15.41
N LYS A 76 3.63 -16.61 14.35
CA LYS A 76 3.67 -15.15 14.25
C LYS A 76 2.72 -14.70 13.14
N PRO A 77 1.46 -14.40 13.50
CA PRO A 77 0.41 -14.16 12.49
C PRO A 77 0.65 -12.97 11.59
N PHE A 78 1.28 -11.89 12.08
CA PHE A 78 1.41 -10.65 11.34
C PHE A 78 2.84 -10.39 10.88
N ALA A 79 3.01 -10.21 9.57
CA ALA A 79 4.27 -9.83 8.94
C ALA A 79 4.11 -8.48 8.22
N LEU A 80 4.81 -7.46 8.69
CA LEU A 80 4.94 -6.17 7.98
C LEU A 80 6.09 -6.27 6.99
N ASP A 81 5.76 -6.29 5.70
CA ASP A 81 6.71 -6.48 4.61
C ASP A 81 7.24 -5.15 4.04
N SER A 82 6.56 -4.04 4.31
CA SER A 82 7.04 -2.69 3.98
C SER A 82 8.19 -2.26 4.87
N LYS A 83 9.15 -1.57 4.26
CA LYS A 83 10.16 -0.79 4.99
C LYS A 83 9.54 0.53 5.49
N GLU A 84 10.30 1.25 6.30
CA GLU A 84 9.95 2.62 6.68
C GLU A 84 9.77 3.48 5.42
N PRO A 85 8.66 4.23 5.34
CA PRO A 85 8.41 5.09 4.19
C PRO A 85 9.49 6.16 4.02
N ALA A 86 9.89 6.37 2.77
CA ALA A 86 10.76 7.48 2.38
C ALA A 86 9.93 8.74 2.04
N ASP A 87 10.61 9.86 1.86
CA ASP A 87 10.01 11.10 1.37
C ASP A 87 9.41 10.92 -0.05
N GLY A 88 8.53 11.83 -0.45
CA GLY A 88 7.97 11.85 -1.79
C GLY A 88 6.47 11.51 -1.89
N TYR A 89 5.76 11.50 -0.77
CA TYR A 89 4.33 11.24 -0.75
C TYR A 89 3.56 12.23 -1.64
N ARG A 90 3.88 13.53 -1.54
CA ARG A 90 3.26 14.57 -2.36
C ARG A 90 3.57 14.38 -3.85
N ASP A 91 4.81 14.06 -4.20
CA ASP A 91 5.22 13.82 -5.58
C ASP A 91 4.51 12.61 -6.19
N PHE A 92 4.27 11.57 -5.39
CA PHE A 92 3.46 10.43 -5.80
C PHE A 92 2.02 10.88 -6.11
N LEU A 93 1.36 11.63 -5.22
CA LEU A 93 0.00 12.12 -5.46
C LEU A 93 -0.07 12.98 -6.74
N MET A 94 0.92 13.84 -6.97
CA MET A 94 0.96 14.70 -8.15
C MET A 94 1.24 13.95 -9.45
N ASN A 95 1.76 12.72 -9.38
CA ASN A 95 1.94 11.87 -10.53
C ASN A 95 0.68 11.05 -10.89
N GLU A 96 -0.18 10.80 -9.92
CA GLU A 96 -1.52 10.22 -10.14
C GLU A 96 -2.45 11.29 -10.71
N ALA A 97 -2.87 11.15 -11.98
CA ALA A 97 -3.66 12.18 -12.65
C ALA A 97 -4.96 12.53 -11.92
N ARG A 98 -5.59 11.55 -11.26
CA ARG A 98 -6.81 11.76 -10.46
C ARG A 98 -6.63 12.71 -9.28
N TYR A 99 -5.45 12.71 -8.64
CA TYR A 99 -5.15 13.64 -7.54
C TYR A 99 -4.67 14.99 -8.10
N ALA A 100 -3.79 14.96 -9.08
CA ALA A 100 -3.26 16.19 -9.67
C ALA A 100 -4.35 17.07 -10.28
N ARG A 101 -5.44 16.49 -10.78
CA ARG A 101 -6.59 17.24 -11.30
C ARG A 101 -7.25 18.11 -10.22
N LEU A 102 -7.30 17.64 -8.98
CA LEU A 102 -7.90 18.38 -7.88
C LEU A 102 -7.20 19.71 -7.60
N THR A 103 -5.90 19.82 -7.88
CA THR A 103 -5.18 21.09 -7.71
C THR A 103 -5.66 22.19 -8.64
N ASN A 104 -6.22 21.82 -9.80
CA ASN A 104 -6.78 22.77 -10.77
C ASN A 104 -8.25 23.09 -10.49
N GLU A 105 -9.03 22.08 -10.05
CA GLU A 105 -10.48 22.24 -9.82
C GLU A 105 -10.80 22.86 -8.46
N PHE A 106 -10.03 22.50 -7.43
CA PHE A 106 -10.26 22.92 -6.04
C PHE A 106 -8.94 23.18 -5.31
N PRO A 107 -8.15 24.20 -5.72
CA PRO A 107 -6.77 24.38 -5.26
C PRO A 107 -6.63 24.48 -3.74
N ASP A 108 -7.43 25.33 -3.08
CA ASP A 108 -7.34 25.57 -1.64
C ASP A 108 -7.68 24.28 -0.85
N ARG A 109 -8.73 23.58 -1.29
CA ARG A 109 -9.19 22.35 -0.65
C ARG A 109 -8.27 21.18 -0.92
N ALA A 110 -7.67 21.12 -2.10
CA ALA A 110 -6.75 20.06 -2.47
C ALA A 110 -5.51 20.06 -1.57
N GLU A 111 -4.94 21.22 -1.27
CA GLU A 111 -3.77 21.35 -0.42
C GLU A 111 -4.01 20.81 0.99
N GLU A 112 -5.12 21.23 1.62
CA GLU A 112 -5.52 20.73 2.94
C GLU A 112 -5.73 19.21 2.95
N LEU A 113 -6.42 18.66 1.94
CA LEU A 113 -6.72 17.26 1.84
C LEU A 113 -5.46 16.39 1.61
N PHE A 114 -4.51 16.90 0.83
CA PHE A 114 -3.25 16.17 0.59
C PHE A 114 -2.35 16.14 1.82
N ALA A 115 -2.26 17.25 2.56
CA ALA A 115 -1.55 17.29 3.83
C ALA A 115 -2.16 16.29 4.83
N LYS A 116 -3.48 16.30 4.99
CA LYS A 116 -4.19 15.35 5.84
C LYS A 116 -4.04 13.89 5.39
N SER A 117 -3.99 13.67 4.08
CA SER A 117 -3.77 12.32 3.51
C SER A 117 -2.38 11.80 3.86
N GLU A 118 -1.35 12.64 3.80
CA GLU A 118 0.01 12.28 4.19
C GLU A 118 0.11 11.96 5.69
N ASP A 119 -0.48 12.79 6.55
CA ASP A 119 -0.53 12.54 7.99
C ASP A 119 -1.24 11.22 8.32
N ASN A 120 -2.35 10.93 7.64
CA ASN A 120 -3.06 9.67 7.79
C ASN A 120 -2.23 8.47 7.31
N ALA A 121 -1.41 8.63 6.27
CA ALA A 121 -0.52 7.57 5.80
C ALA A 121 0.58 7.27 6.84
N LYS A 122 1.18 8.29 7.44
CA LYS A 122 2.14 8.17 8.54
C LYS A 122 1.52 7.46 9.75
N ALA A 123 0.35 7.91 10.19
CA ALA A 123 -0.38 7.31 11.31
C ALA A 123 -0.76 5.83 11.04
N ARG A 124 -1.13 5.48 9.80
CA ARG A 124 -1.40 4.10 9.40
C ARG A 124 -0.16 3.22 9.49
N TYR A 125 1.00 3.70 9.04
CA TYR A 125 2.25 2.95 9.15
C TYR A 125 2.64 2.71 10.62
N GLU A 126 2.54 3.73 11.47
CA GLU A 126 2.76 3.59 12.91
C GLU A 126 1.80 2.56 13.55
N HIS A 127 0.54 2.54 13.11
CA HIS A 127 -0.42 1.54 13.56
C HIS A 127 0.00 0.12 13.17
N LEU A 128 0.50 -0.08 11.95
CA LEU A 128 1.01 -1.38 11.50
C LEU A 128 2.25 -1.82 12.29
N LEU A 129 3.13 -0.90 12.69
CA LEU A 129 4.26 -1.19 13.59
C LEU A 129 3.78 -1.64 14.98
N LYS A 130 2.73 -1.00 15.52
CA LYS A 130 2.12 -1.41 16.80
C LYS A 130 1.50 -2.79 16.71
N LEU A 131 0.81 -3.09 15.60
CA LEU A 131 0.26 -4.43 15.36
C LEU A 131 1.37 -5.48 15.26
N LYS A 132 2.44 -5.18 14.53
CA LYS A 132 3.59 -6.08 14.44
C LYS A 132 4.15 -6.40 15.82
N LYS A 133 4.39 -5.37 16.63
CA LYS A 133 4.90 -5.54 18.00
C LYS A 133 3.94 -6.41 18.85
N LEU A 134 2.64 -6.14 18.78
CA LEU A 134 1.63 -6.88 19.51
C LEU A 134 1.66 -8.39 19.18
N TYR A 135 1.81 -8.74 17.91
CA TYR A 135 1.86 -10.14 17.47
C TYR A 135 3.23 -10.80 17.62
N ASP A 136 4.30 -10.02 17.75
CA ASP A 136 5.65 -10.55 18.04
C ASP A 136 5.83 -10.90 19.53
N GLU A 137 5.05 -10.24 20.43
CA GLU A 137 5.12 -10.39 21.88
C GLU A 137 4.04 -11.35 22.45
N ALA A 138 3.08 -11.79 21.61
CA ALA A 138 1.99 -12.67 22.01
C ALA A 138 2.38 -14.14 21.91
#